data_a90d1256450d0cbdbdc689e8c2aef217
#
_entry.id   a90d1256450d0cbdbdc689e8c2aef217
#
_cell.length_a   1.000
_cell.length_b   1.000
_cell.length_c   1.000
_cell.angle_alpha   90.00
_cell.angle_beta   90.00
_cell.angle_gamma   90.00
#
_symmetry.space_group_name_H-M   'P 1'
#
loop_
_entity.id
_entity.type
_entity.pdbx_description
1 polymer ?
#
loop_
_entity_poly.entity_id
_entity_poly.type
_entity_poly.pdbx_seq_one_letter_code
_entity_poly.pdbx_strand_id
1 'polypeptide(L)'
;MMSAIFTIEGPAGFDFDPARLEELYRMGFRITSLGWNEKNPLAGSHVSGGGLTDQGREYIKEAQRLGMIIDVSHISDEAFWDIMDVTQAPVIATHSNSRAVCNHSRNLTDDMFAEICKTGGVAGFNMCDDFVGTSPDLNTCCDHFLHFMELDPDGKHIALGGDLDGVD
;
A
#
# COMPACT_ATOMS: atom_id res chain seq x y z
N MET A 1 -4.68 -21.84 14.30
CA MET A 1 -4.67 -20.61 15.15
C MET A 1 -4.88 -19.46 14.18
N MET A 2 -5.81 -18.55 14.44
CA MET A 2 -6.05 -17.35 13.63
C MET A 2 -5.42 -16.16 14.36
N SER A 3 -4.69 -15.32 13.62
CA SER A 3 -4.04 -14.12 14.16
C SER A 3 -4.55 -12.89 13.39
N ALA A 4 -4.58 -11.75 14.05
CA ALA A 4 -4.95 -10.47 13.45
C ALA A 4 -3.85 -9.43 13.70
N ILE A 5 -3.62 -8.57 12.71
CA ILE A 5 -2.72 -7.42 12.83
C ILE A 5 -3.55 -6.16 12.58
N PHE A 6 -3.49 -5.21 13.51
CA PHE A 6 -4.17 -3.93 13.30
C PHE A 6 -3.38 -3.05 12.34
N THR A 7 -4.09 -2.49 11.38
CA THR A 7 -3.59 -1.52 10.41
C THR A 7 -4.39 -0.21 10.53
N ILE A 8 -3.75 0.91 10.24
CA ILE A 8 -4.43 2.20 10.10
C ILE A 8 -4.24 2.70 8.67
N GLU A 9 -5.35 2.97 8.01
CA GLU A 9 -5.40 3.53 6.66
C GLU A 9 -5.62 5.04 6.76
N GLY A 10 -4.54 5.79 6.55
CA GLY A 10 -4.54 7.24 6.69
C GLY A 10 -4.65 7.72 8.15
N PRO A 11 -3.58 8.31 8.71
CA PRO A 11 -3.54 8.70 10.12
C PRO A 11 -4.23 10.04 10.41
N ALA A 12 -5.30 10.39 9.69
CA ALA A 12 -6.02 11.66 9.86
C ALA A 12 -6.56 11.85 11.28
N GLY A 13 -7.07 10.79 11.92
CA GLY A 13 -7.53 10.82 13.31
C GLY A 13 -6.42 11.09 14.35
N PHE A 14 -5.17 11.09 13.90
CA PHE A 14 -3.96 11.37 14.67
C PHE A 14 -3.19 12.60 14.12
N ASP A 15 -3.90 13.48 13.41
CA ASP A 15 -3.40 14.76 12.88
C ASP A 15 -2.18 14.60 11.95
N PHE A 16 -1.94 13.41 11.39
CA PHE A 16 -0.75 13.07 10.60
C PHE A 16 0.58 13.33 11.35
N ASP A 17 0.53 13.35 12.69
CA ASP A 17 1.68 13.69 13.53
C ASP A 17 2.59 12.46 13.78
N PRO A 18 3.86 12.48 13.32
CA PRO A 18 4.81 11.41 13.59
C PRO A 18 4.99 11.11 15.08
N ALA A 19 4.88 12.12 15.95
CA ALA A 19 5.05 11.93 17.39
C ALA A 19 3.92 11.07 18.02
N ARG A 20 2.78 10.92 17.34
CA ARG A 20 1.66 10.09 17.82
C ARG A 20 1.74 8.63 17.37
N LEU A 21 2.71 8.26 16.53
CA LEU A 21 2.90 6.86 16.11
C LEU A 21 3.17 5.91 17.27
N GLU A 22 3.86 6.37 18.32
CA GLU A 22 4.09 5.54 19.51
C GLU A 22 2.78 5.20 20.23
N GLU A 23 1.81 6.11 20.24
CA GLU A 23 0.46 5.84 20.77
C GLU A 23 -0.23 4.75 19.95
N LEU A 24 -0.23 4.84 18.62
CA LEU A 24 -0.76 3.81 17.73
C LEU A 24 -0.08 2.45 17.95
N TYR A 25 1.24 2.44 18.05
CA TYR A 25 2.00 1.23 18.31
C TYR A 25 1.63 0.57 19.64
N ARG A 26 1.43 1.37 20.70
CA ARG A 26 0.98 0.87 22.02
C ARG A 26 -0.45 0.34 22.00
N MET A 27 -1.31 0.89 21.13
CA MET A 27 -2.68 0.39 20.89
C MET A 27 -2.71 -0.94 20.12
N GLY A 28 -1.55 -1.39 19.58
CA GLY A 28 -1.43 -2.65 18.85
C GLY A 28 -1.35 -2.54 17.34
N PHE A 29 -1.37 -1.34 16.76
CA PHE A 29 -1.18 -1.14 15.33
C PHE A 29 0.26 -1.50 14.93
N ARG A 30 0.41 -2.16 13.78
CA ARG A 30 1.71 -2.61 13.25
C ARG A 30 1.91 -2.24 11.79
N ILE A 31 0.88 -1.76 11.13
CA ILE A 31 0.89 -1.32 9.73
C ILE A 31 0.25 0.07 9.68
N THR A 32 0.80 0.95 8.88
CA THR A 32 0.26 2.28 8.63
C THR A 32 0.45 2.68 7.17
N SER A 33 -0.60 3.19 6.53
CA SER A 33 -0.47 3.94 5.28
C SER A 33 -0.21 5.42 5.57
N LEU A 34 0.21 6.18 4.54
CA LEU A 34 0.44 7.63 4.66
C LEU A 34 -0.83 8.43 4.36
N GLY A 35 -1.84 7.81 3.78
CA GLY A 35 -3.07 8.50 3.41
C GLY A 35 -4.08 7.57 2.76
N TRP A 36 -5.18 8.16 2.35
CA TRP A 36 -6.24 7.56 1.53
C TRP A 36 -6.33 8.34 0.20
N ASN A 37 -7.50 8.60 -0.32
CA ASN A 37 -7.69 9.26 -1.63
C ASN A 37 -7.40 10.76 -1.63
N GLU A 38 -7.47 11.42 -0.48
CA GLU A 38 -7.34 12.86 -0.36
C GLU A 38 -5.89 13.32 -0.22
N LYS A 39 -5.64 14.56 -0.64
CA LYS A 39 -4.37 15.23 -0.36
C LYS A 39 -4.22 15.40 1.15
N ASN A 40 -3.06 15.06 1.67
CA ASN A 40 -2.77 15.13 3.10
C ASN A 40 -1.34 15.69 3.34
N PRO A 41 -0.97 15.98 4.60
CA PRO A 41 0.34 16.56 4.92
C PRO A 41 1.54 15.64 4.68
N LEU A 42 1.34 14.32 4.52
CA LEU A 42 2.45 13.35 4.43
C LEU A 42 2.87 13.08 2.98
N ALA A 43 1.90 12.84 2.10
CA ALA A 43 2.18 12.39 0.74
C ALA A 43 1.03 12.71 -0.23
N GLY A 44 1.35 12.68 -1.52
CA GLY A 44 0.36 12.66 -2.59
C GLY A 44 -0.35 11.32 -2.70
N SER A 45 -1.66 11.35 -3.02
CA SER A 45 -2.46 10.17 -3.29
C SER A 45 -2.57 9.89 -4.79
N HIS A 46 -3.08 8.72 -5.16
CA HIS A 46 -3.36 8.37 -6.55
C HIS A 46 -4.34 9.35 -7.24
N VAL A 47 -5.14 10.10 -6.47
CA VAL A 47 -6.08 11.13 -6.96
C VAL A 47 -5.40 12.49 -7.05
N SER A 48 -4.69 12.90 -5.99
CA SER A 48 -4.12 14.24 -5.91
C SER A 48 -2.80 14.41 -6.63
N GLY A 49 -2.08 13.31 -6.87
CA GLY A 49 -0.68 13.36 -7.31
C GLY A 49 0.24 14.00 -6.27
N GLY A 50 1.51 14.17 -6.63
CA GLY A 50 2.55 14.77 -5.79
C GLY A 50 3.34 13.74 -4.97
N GLY A 51 4.55 14.12 -4.58
CA GLY A 51 5.51 13.27 -3.87
C GLY A 51 5.32 13.23 -2.36
N LEU A 52 6.30 12.65 -1.70
CA LEU A 52 6.42 12.59 -0.26
C LEU A 52 6.89 13.94 0.30
N THR A 53 6.25 14.43 1.34
CA THR A 53 6.65 15.66 2.02
C THR A 53 7.78 15.42 3.04
N ASP A 54 8.37 16.49 3.56
CA ASP A 54 9.34 16.37 4.66
C ASP A 54 8.69 15.76 5.91
N GLN A 55 7.44 16.11 6.22
CA GLN A 55 6.68 15.48 7.31
C GLN A 55 6.43 14.00 7.05
N GLY A 56 6.14 13.62 5.81
CA GLY A 56 6.01 12.22 5.40
C GLY A 56 7.30 11.43 5.59
N ARG A 57 8.46 12.03 5.28
CA ARG A 57 9.78 11.42 5.50
C ARG A 57 10.02 11.16 7.00
N GLU A 58 9.70 12.12 7.85
CA GLU A 58 9.82 11.94 9.30
C GLU A 58 8.83 10.89 9.83
N TYR A 59 7.60 10.85 9.28
CA TYR A 59 6.61 9.83 9.63
C TYR A 59 7.10 8.41 9.32
N ILE A 60 7.68 8.17 8.13
CA ILE A 60 8.23 6.87 7.75
C ILE A 60 9.38 6.47 8.68
N LYS A 61 10.32 7.38 8.95
CA LYS A 61 11.45 7.10 9.85
C LYS A 61 10.96 6.67 11.22
N GLU A 62 10.00 7.40 11.78
CA GLU A 62 9.45 7.08 13.09
C GLU A 62 8.65 5.78 13.09
N ALA A 63 7.82 5.52 12.08
CA ALA A 63 7.11 4.26 11.93
C ALA A 63 8.07 3.07 11.89
N GLN A 64 9.14 3.15 11.08
CA GLN A 64 10.14 2.09 10.99
C GLN A 64 10.99 1.95 12.27
N ARG A 65 11.28 3.05 12.95
CA ARG A 65 11.94 3.02 14.26
C ARG A 65 11.14 2.21 15.29
N LEU A 66 9.82 2.33 15.24
CA LEU A 66 8.89 1.57 16.09
C LEU A 66 8.70 0.12 15.63
N GLY A 67 9.15 -0.24 14.41
CA GLY A 67 8.93 -1.55 13.81
C GLY A 67 7.55 -1.69 13.16
N MET A 68 6.94 -0.58 12.75
CA MET A 68 5.71 -0.58 11.95
C MET A 68 6.05 -0.74 10.45
N ILE A 69 5.17 -1.42 9.74
CA ILE A 69 5.27 -1.62 8.29
C ILE A 69 4.57 -0.46 7.57
N ILE A 70 5.16 0.04 6.51
CA ILE A 70 4.56 1.06 5.65
C ILE A 70 3.73 0.38 4.57
N ASP A 71 2.48 0.81 4.43
CA ASP A 71 1.56 0.43 3.36
C ASP A 71 1.51 1.55 2.31
N VAL A 72 1.76 1.19 1.05
CA VAL A 72 1.75 2.12 -0.09
C VAL A 72 0.45 2.09 -0.88
N SER A 73 -0.58 1.41 -0.42
CA SER A 73 -1.91 1.52 -1.02
C SER A 73 -2.38 2.98 -0.99
N HIS A 74 -3.10 3.43 -2.04
CA HIS A 74 -3.59 4.81 -2.24
C HIS A 74 -2.54 5.89 -2.59
N ILE A 75 -1.26 5.59 -2.52
CA ILE A 75 -0.19 6.57 -2.75
C ILE A 75 -0.02 6.85 -4.26
N SER A 76 0.36 8.07 -4.63
CA SER A 76 0.73 8.42 -6.00
C SER A 76 2.00 7.70 -6.45
N ASP A 77 2.21 7.60 -7.76
CA ASP A 77 3.43 7.00 -8.31
C ASP A 77 4.68 7.75 -7.85
N GLU A 78 4.63 9.10 -7.80
CA GLU A 78 5.73 9.94 -7.33
C GLU A 78 6.04 9.66 -5.85
N ALA A 79 5.01 9.68 -4.99
CA ALA A 79 5.19 9.38 -3.57
C ALA A 79 5.66 7.95 -3.32
N PHE A 80 5.25 6.98 -4.14
CA PHE A 80 5.74 5.60 -4.05
C PHE A 80 7.27 5.55 -4.17
N TRP A 81 7.84 6.17 -5.20
CA TRP A 81 9.29 6.17 -5.41
C TRP A 81 10.03 6.94 -4.33
N ASP A 82 9.49 8.08 -3.89
CA ASP A 82 10.04 8.82 -2.76
C ASP A 82 10.06 8.00 -1.46
N ILE A 83 9.03 7.15 -1.22
CA ILE A 83 8.96 6.24 -0.08
C ILE A 83 10.05 5.17 -0.19
N MET A 84 10.23 4.58 -1.38
CA MET A 84 11.27 3.58 -1.61
C MET A 84 12.68 4.13 -1.37
N ASP A 85 12.92 5.40 -1.71
CA ASP A 85 14.21 6.06 -1.47
C ASP A 85 14.55 6.25 0.01
N VAL A 86 13.55 6.33 0.90
CA VAL A 86 13.77 6.60 2.32
C VAL A 86 13.58 5.37 3.21
N THR A 87 12.89 4.35 2.73
CA THR A 87 12.60 3.15 3.51
C THR A 87 13.81 2.25 3.68
N GLN A 88 13.91 1.58 4.84
CA GLN A 88 14.98 0.63 5.15
C GLN A 88 14.43 -0.73 5.63
N ALA A 89 13.12 -0.92 5.51
CA ALA A 89 12.40 -2.11 5.93
C ALA A 89 11.40 -2.53 4.86
N PRO A 90 10.85 -3.75 4.89
CA PRO A 90 9.82 -4.18 3.96
C PRO A 90 8.64 -3.21 3.87
N VAL A 91 8.20 -2.95 2.65
CA VAL A 91 7.03 -2.12 2.34
C VAL A 91 5.98 -3.00 1.70
N ILE A 92 4.72 -2.80 2.01
CA ILE A 92 3.62 -3.58 1.46
C ILE A 92 2.61 -2.70 0.73
N ALA A 93 1.86 -3.30 -0.18
CA ALA A 93 0.61 -2.75 -0.68
C ALA A 93 -0.52 -3.67 -0.19
N THR A 94 -1.26 -3.25 0.83
CA THR A 94 -2.28 -4.12 1.44
C THR A 94 -3.38 -4.50 0.46
N HIS A 95 -3.70 -3.61 -0.52
CA HIS A 95 -4.78 -3.80 -1.48
C HIS A 95 -4.53 -3.02 -2.79
N SER A 96 -3.71 -3.58 -3.69
CA SER A 96 -3.40 -2.97 -4.99
C SER A 96 -3.11 -4.04 -6.05
N ASN A 97 -3.76 -3.92 -7.22
CA ASN A 97 -3.72 -4.88 -8.31
C ASN A 97 -2.60 -4.59 -9.33
N SER A 98 -2.53 -5.36 -10.42
CA SER A 98 -1.63 -5.09 -11.54
C SER A 98 -2.20 -4.01 -12.46
N ARG A 99 -1.41 -2.96 -12.73
CA ARG A 99 -1.77 -1.90 -13.69
C ARG A 99 -1.68 -2.38 -15.13
N ALA A 100 -0.88 -3.39 -15.42
CA ALA A 100 -0.80 -3.99 -16.74
C ALA A 100 -2.11 -4.69 -17.15
N VAL A 101 -2.85 -5.25 -16.18
CA VAL A 101 -4.16 -5.88 -16.41
C VAL A 101 -5.28 -4.85 -16.41
N CYS A 102 -5.32 -3.97 -15.41
CA CYS A 102 -6.29 -2.88 -15.35
C CYS A 102 -5.56 -1.55 -15.12
N ASN A 103 -5.55 -0.70 -16.15
CA ASN A 103 -4.84 0.58 -16.13
C ASN A 103 -5.56 1.61 -15.26
N HIS A 104 -5.46 1.43 -13.96
CA HIS A 104 -6.00 2.34 -12.95
C HIS A 104 -4.87 2.85 -12.04
N SER A 105 -4.95 4.12 -11.59
CA SER A 105 -3.91 4.75 -10.75
C SER A 105 -3.75 4.11 -9.36
N ARG A 106 -4.76 3.36 -8.90
CA ARG A 106 -4.69 2.56 -7.66
C ARG A 106 -3.83 1.30 -7.80
N ASN A 107 -3.59 0.85 -9.04
CA ASN A 107 -2.88 -0.38 -9.34
C ASN A 107 -1.37 -0.12 -9.50
N LEU A 108 -0.58 -1.11 -9.14
CA LEU A 108 0.88 -1.10 -9.21
C LEU A 108 1.37 -1.30 -10.65
N THR A 109 2.36 -0.54 -11.06
CA THR A 109 3.14 -0.90 -12.25
C THR A 109 4.03 -2.10 -11.95
N ASP A 110 4.55 -2.75 -13.01
CA ASP A 110 5.46 -3.89 -12.88
C ASP A 110 6.71 -3.51 -12.09
N ASP A 111 7.25 -2.31 -12.33
CA ASP A 111 8.42 -1.80 -11.61
C ASP A 111 8.12 -1.57 -10.12
N MET A 112 6.93 -1.06 -9.78
CA MET A 112 6.51 -0.88 -8.38
C MET A 112 6.37 -2.23 -7.67
N PHE A 113 5.73 -3.22 -8.31
CA PHE A 113 5.60 -4.55 -7.75
C PHE A 113 6.98 -5.20 -7.55
N ALA A 114 7.85 -5.12 -8.55
CA ALA A 114 9.21 -5.63 -8.44
C ALA A 114 10.00 -4.96 -7.30
N GLU A 115 9.78 -3.66 -7.05
CA GLU A 115 10.45 -2.96 -5.95
C GLU A 115 9.91 -3.41 -4.59
N ILE A 116 8.58 -3.60 -4.44
CA ILE A 116 7.99 -4.22 -3.23
C ILE A 116 8.62 -5.59 -2.97
N CYS A 117 8.73 -6.44 -4.00
CA CYS A 117 9.38 -7.75 -3.88
C CYS A 117 10.82 -7.66 -3.36
N LYS A 118 11.61 -6.71 -3.87
CA LYS A 118 13.01 -6.49 -3.44
C LYS A 118 13.10 -6.10 -1.96
N THR A 119 12.13 -5.36 -1.43
CA THR A 119 12.10 -5.03 0.01
C THR A 119 11.71 -6.21 0.89
N GLY A 120 11.22 -7.30 0.30
CA GLY A 120 10.65 -8.46 1.02
C GLY A 120 9.19 -8.24 1.44
N GLY A 121 8.51 -7.28 0.81
CA GLY A 121 7.10 -6.96 1.04
C GLY A 121 6.14 -7.85 0.25
N VAL A 122 4.86 -7.51 0.31
CA VAL A 122 3.79 -8.21 -0.42
C VAL A 122 2.80 -7.22 -1.02
N ALA A 123 2.15 -7.60 -2.13
CA ALA A 123 1.00 -6.91 -2.69
C ALA A 123 -0.27 -7.75 -2.51
N GLY A 124 -1.30 -7.18 -1.90
CA GLY A 124 -2.60 -7.79 -1.71
C GLY A 124 -3.55 -7.47 -2.85
N PHE A 125 -4.19 -8.48 -3.42
CA PHE A 125 -5.18 -8.30 -4.48
C PHE A 125 -6.44 -7.65 -3.94
N ASN A 126 -6.82 -6.47 -4.49
CA ASN A 126 -8.02 -5.72 -4.18
C ASN A 126 -9.21 -6.23 -5.00
N MET A 127 -10.37 -6.40 -4.38
CA MET A 127 -11.59 -6.92 -5.04
C MET A 127 -12.55 -5.84 -5.51
N CYS A 128 -12.19 -4.55 -5.43
CA CYS A 128 -12.98 -3.46 -5.98
C CYS A 128 -13.04 -3.55 -7.50
N ASP A 129 -14.24 -3.56 -8.05
CA ASP A 129 -14.54 -3.74 -9.48
C ASP A 129 -13.73 -2.79 -10.36
N ASP A 130 -13.66 -1.51 -10.00
CA ASP A 130 -12.96 -0.47 -10.75
C ASP A 130 -11.44 -0.75 -10.91
N PHE A 131 -10.86 -1.49 -9.99
CA PHE A 131 -9.42 -1.82 -9.99
C PHE A 131 -9.13 -3.20 -10.58
N VAL A 132 -10.17 -4.03 -10.74
CA VAL A 132 -10.08 -5.34 -11.38
C VAL A 132 -10.25 -5.20 -12.90
N GLY A 133 -11.23 -4.43 -13.36
CA GLY A 133 -11.44 -4.22 -14.81
C GLY A 133 -12.82 -3.70 -15.16
N THR A 134 -13.05 -3.46 -16.44
CA THR A 134 -14.32 -2.88 -16.95
C THR A 134 -15.53 -3.82 -16.85
N SER A 135 -15.31 -5.11 -16.67
CA SER A 135 -16.35 -6.13 -16.50
C SER A 135 -15.74 -7.27 -15.70
N PRO A 136 -15.49 -7.04 -14.40
CA PRO A 136 -14.75 -7.98 -13.58
C PRO A 136 -15.49 -9.30 -13.42
N ASP A 137 -14.75 -10.39 -13.61
CA ASP A 137 -15.17 -11.75 -13.33
C ASP A 137 -14.01 -12.51 -12.69
N LEU A 138 -14.23 -13.77 -12.37
CA LEU A 138 -13.18 -14.60 -11.77
C LEU A 138 -11.93 -14.73 -12.67
N ASN A 139 -12.09 -14.74 -14.00
CA ASN A 139 -10.96 -14.83 -14.91
C ASN A 139 -10.14 -13.54 -14.85
N THR A 140 -10.79 -12.38 -14.88
CA THR A 140 -10.09 -11.09 -14.74
C THR A 140 -9.34 -11.00 -13.40
N CYS A 141 -9.95 -11.49 -12.31
CA CYS A 141 -9.24 -11.61 -11.03
C CYS A 141 -7.99 -12.50 -11.15
N CYS A 142 -8.13 -13.68 -11.80
CA CYS A 142 -7.00 -14.59 -12.03
C CYS A 142 -5.90 -13.95 -12.88
N ASP A 143 -6.23 -13.12 -13.87
CA ASP A 143 -5.25 -12.45 -14.74
C ASP A 143 -4.29 -11.57 -13.93
N HIS A 144 -4.76 -10.89 -12.88
CA HIS A 144 -3.89 -10.11 -11.98
C HIS A 144 -2.89 -10.99 -11.24
N PHE A 145 -3.34 -12.13 -10.70
CA PHE A 145 -2.46 -13.08 -10.03
C PHE A 145 -1.45 -13.68 -11.00
N LEU A 146 -1.89 -14.09 -12.19
CA LEU A 146 -1.01 -14.68 -13.21
C LEU A 146 0.04 -13.67 -13.65
N HIS A 147 -0.32 -12.41 -13.86
CA HIS A 147 0.62 -11.35 -14.21
C HIS A 147 1.67 -11.12 -13.10
N PHE A 148 1.26 -11.04 -11.85
CA PHE A 148 2.20 -10.93 -10.73
C PHE A 148 3.10 -12.18 -10.61
N MET A 149 2.58 -13.37 -10.90
CA MET A 149 3.37 -14.61 -10.91
C MET A 149 4.38 -14.68 -12.06
N GLU A 150 4.20 -13.94 -13.16
CA GLU A 150 5.24 -13.78 -14.18
C GLU A 150 6.44 -13.01 -13.63
N LEU A 151 6.22 -12.06 -12.71
CA LEU A 151 7.24 -11.24 -12.08
C LEU A 151 7.82 -11.88 -10.79
N ASP A 152 7.02 -12.66 -10.09
CA ASP A 152 7.36 -13.42 -8.87
C ASP A 152 6.91 -14.88 -9.00
N PRO A 153 7.65 -15.72 -9.72
CA PRO A 153 7.24 -17.10 -10.03
C PRO A 153 7.02 -18.01 -8.81
N ASP A 154 7.62 -17.66 -7.68
CA ASP A 154 7.43 -18.39 -6.43
C ASP A 154 6.14 -17.98 -5.69
N GLY A 155 5.49 -16.88 -6.11
CA GLY A 155 4.28 -16.31 -5.50
C GLY A 155 4.42 -15.89 -4.04
N LYS A 156 5.64 -15.54 -3.60
CA LYS A 156 5.93 -15.21 -2.20
C LYS A 156 5.49 -13.81 -1.80
N HIS A 157 5.33 -12.95 -2.79
CA HIS A 157 5.03 -11.53 -2.60
C HIS A 157 3.59 -11.16 -3.00
N ILE A 158 2.72 -12.17 -3.12
CA ILE A 158 1.32 -12.00 -3.52
C ILE A 158 0.42 -12.45 -2.37
N ALA A 159 -0.61 -11.66 -2.08
CA ALA A 159 -1.57 -11.92 -1.01
C ALA A 159 -3.01 -11.57 -1.45
N LEU A 160 -3.99 -11.85 -0.58
CA LEU A 160 -5.36 -11.35 -0.72
C LEU A 160 -5.50 -10.08 0.14
N GLY A 161 -6.01 -9.01 -0.46
CA GLY A 161 -6.23 -7.71 0.17
C GLY A 161 -7.63 -7.18 -0.10
N GLY A 162 -8.65 -8.00 0.08
CA GLY A 162 -10.02 -7.89 -0.41
C GLY A 162 -10.69 -6.51 -0.41
N ASP A 163 -10.44 -5.67 0.60
CA ASP A 163 -11.06 -4.35 0.76
C ASP A 163 -12.59 -4.40 0.80
N LEU A 164 -13.14 -5.48 1.41
CA LEU A 164 -14.56 -5.86 1.27
C LEU A 164 -15.54 -4.88 1.93
N ASP A 165 -15.10 -4.11 2.92
CA ASP A 165 -15.90 -3.09 3.61
C ASP A 165 -15.42 -1.66 3.30
N GLY A 166 -14.42 -1.50 2.42
CA GLY A 166 -13.80 -0.22 2.08
C GLY A 166 -14.41 0.48 0.87
N VAL A 167 -15.36 -0.16 0.18
CA VAL A 167 -16.02 0.34 -1.03
C VAL A 167 -17.53 0.24 -0.89
N ASP A 168 -18.27 1.22 -1.45
CA ASP A 168 -19.75 1.27 -1.50
C ASP A 168 -20.29 0.39 -2.63
#